data_fc1ebdfab23e6e3b1f81c2c1f8a3f407
#
_entry.id   fc1ebdfab23e6e3b1f81c2c1f8a3f407
#
_cell.length_a   1.000
_cell.length_b   1.000
_cell.length_c   1.000
_cell.angle_alpha   90.00
_cell.angle_beta   90.00
_cell.angle_gamma   90.00
#
_symmetry.space_group_name_H-M   'P 1'
#
loop_
_entity.id
_entity.type
_entity.pdbx_description
1 polymer ?
#
loop_
_entity_poly.entity_id
_entity_poly.type
_entity_poly.pdbx_seq_one_letter_code
_entity_poly.pdbx_strand_id
1 'polypeptide(L)'
;MRVGDRSRYGVSFFVMCVLVAAWQCFVMALDTQLGGIGNLLHEWHVVAISLANALLLLSPYWLIPRRWRWLVWIPMALLTLWCLMHMCYCRAYDDLMPWRSLSLTDNVNSTLAASTLSLLRWQDLLVALPLVALIVARLLMRGHSEQLSAPAVKPFLLSLAASLLFGAVGYLDGDTNYARRFLHNYGNRSYYARNGLLPYAAFTLHEEFRSQSLTDDQRADLNRFLLEDCPHYTDNVYCKVSHRNLVLLIVESLHTWPIGMTIDGREVTPVLNALVDADHQGVIYAPHVLFQTSHGHSSDAHFIYNTGLLPLRDGVVAVNHGDGPYPTLAGALEGYDCREVICTPGMNWNQTVTARTYGMDTLYTREDLMAAGDFDRHQGFDDAAMTAFASRLLPQLREPFFLEMVTMTMHTPYTPGRVPPSWILKSDTLNAEARGYLSCVHLTDSCIGALLDDLQHLGLAQRTVVAIVSDHTQVYLNRVKGLTDYQATPDDWGIPLIVAGCDTTLRYPSVIGQVDVFPTLLDVMGVNHYGWKGLGYSILRYPVAGAIQPRNMSVIGDSTALTPHQRQAWDYSRLFILDRHNRSY
;
A
#
# COMPACT_ATOMS: atom_id res chain seq x y z
N MET A 1 15.03 -41.03 -42.41
CA MET A 1 14.89 -40.38 -41.09
C MET A 1 14.08 -41.29 -40.17
N ARG A 2 14.69 -41.77 -39.07
CA ARG A 2 14.08 -42.79 -38.17
C ARG A 2 12.87 -42.22 -37.43
N VAL A 3 11.87 -43.04 -37.11
CA VAL A 3 10.64 -42.66 -36.39
C VAL A 3 10.93 -41.89 -35.07
N GLY A 4 12.07 -42.17 -34.44
CA GLY A 4 12.51 -41.48 -33.24
C GLY A 4 12.92 -40.02 -33.42
N ASP A 5 13.34 -39.59 -34.62
CA ASP A 5 13.72 -38.20 -34.87
C ASP A 5 12.51 -37.25 -34.95
N ARG A 6 11.40 -37.75 -35.46
CA ARG A 6 10.19 -36.91 -35.71
C ARG A 6 9.35 -36.62 -34.45
N SER A 7 9.45 -37.48 -33.41
CA SER A 7 8.82 -37.17 -32.11
C SER A 7 9.57 -36.11 -31.32
N ARG A 8 10.90 -36.04 -31.51
CA ARG A 8 11.76 -35.03 -30.87
C ARG A 8 11.45 -33.61 -31.33
N TYR A 9 11.05 -33.39 -32.60
CA TYR A 9 10.71 -32.06 -33.10
C TYR A 9 9.48 -31.45 -32.43
N GLY A 10 8.41 -32.23 -32.18
CA GLY A 10 7.23 -31.74 -31.50
C GLY A 10 7.50 -31.34 -30.05
N VAL A 11 8.35 -32.14 -29.36
CA VAL A 11 8.80 -31.84 -28.00
C VAL A 11 9.68 -30.60 -27.98
N SER A 12 10.64 -30.48 -28.91
CA SER A 12 11.53 -29.32 -29.00
C SER A 12 10.76 -28.02 -29.28
N PHE A 13 9.77 -28.06 -30.16
CA PHE A 13 8.92 -26.90 -30.45
C PHE A 13 8.10 -26.47 -29.24
N PHE A 14 7.47 -27.43 -28.53
CA PHE A 14 6.74 -27.14 -27.30
C PHE A 14 7.64 -26.50 -26.24
N VAL A 15 8.85 -27.07 -26.02
CA VAL A 15 9.83 -26.52 -25.08
C VAL A 15 10.22 -25.10 -25.46
N MET A 16 10.44 -24.81 -26.74
CA MET A 16 10.74 -23.45 -27.20
C MET A 16 9.55 -22.49 -26.91
N CYS A 17 8.30 -22.92 -27.14
CA CYS A 17 7.13 -22.12 -26.78
C CYS A 17 7.09 -21.82 -25.28
N VAL A 18 7.33 -22.82 -24.44
CA VAL A 18 7.36 -22.64 -22.98
C VAL A 18 8.46 -21.68 -22.56
N LEU A 19 9.67 -21.81 -23.12
CA LEU A 19 10.78 -20.91 -22.79
C LEU A 19 10.48 -19.46 -23.19
N VAL A 20 9.89 -19.24 -24.38
CA VAL A 20 9.50 -17.91 -24.83
C VAL A 20 8.41 -17.32 -23.92
N ALA A 21 7.37 -18.09 -23.60
CA ALA A 21 6.31 -17.65 -22.71
C ALA A 21 6.82 -17.34 -21.29
N ALA A 22 7.69 -18.20 -20.73
CA ALA A 22 8.29 -17.98 -19.43
C ALA A 22 9.19 -16.72 -19.42
N TRP A 23 9.97 -16.53 -20.49
CA TRP A 23 10.79 -15.34 -20.66
C TRP A 23 9.94 -14.05 -20.71
N GLN A 24 8.83 -14.03 -21.44
CA GLN A 24 7.93 -12.89 -21.52
C GLN A 24 7.35 -12.54 -20.13
N CYS A 25 6.87 -13.54 -19.38
CA CYS A 25 6.39 -13.36 -18.01
C CYS A 25 7.49 -12.82 -17.08
N PHE A 26 8.71 -13.35 -17.21
CA PHE A 26 9.85 -12.91 -16.43
C PHE A 26 10.26 -11.47 -16.74
N VAL A 27 10.36 -11.10 -18.02
CA VAL A 27 10.67 -9.71 -18.44
C VAL A 27 9.62 -8.73 -17.93
N MET A 28 8.35 -9.09 -18.01
CA MET A 28 7.27 -8.27 -17.46
C MET A 28 7.44 -8.09 -15.94
N ALA A 29 7.76 -9.14 -15.20
CA ALA A 29 8.01 -9.04 -13.76
C ALA A 29 9.18 -8.11 -13.44
N LEU A 30 10.27 -8.20 -14.20
CA LEU A 30 11.43 -7.32 -14.02
C LEU A 30 11.12 -5.85 -14.32
N ASP A 31 10.43 -5.57 -15.44
CA ASP A 31 10.12 -4.19 -15.86
C ASP A 31 9.14 -3.52 -14.90
N THR A 32 8.17 -4.28 -14.40
CA THR A 32 7.10 -3.72 -13.57
C THR A 32 7.43 -3.65 -12.08
N GLN A 33 8.37 -4.43 -11.57
CA GLN A 33 8.64 -4.50 -10.13
C GLN A 33 10.02 -3.99 -9.71
N LEU A 34 11.05 -4.27 -10.50
CA LEU A 34 12.43 -4.18 -10.01
C LEU A 34 13.19 -2.95 -10.52
N GLY A 35 12.55 -2.05 -11.26
CA GLY A 35 13.21 -0.84 -11.78
C GLY A 35 14.43 -1.13 -12.67
N GLY A 36 14.64 -2.40 -13.09
CA GLY A 36 15.73 -2.76 -14.00
C GLY A 36 16.34 -4.16 -13.82
N ILE A 37 17.16 -4.53 -14.80
CA ILE A 37 17.78 -5.85 -14.98
C ILE A 37 18.90 -6.17 -13.94
N GLY A 38 19.25 -5.24 -13.06
CA GLY A 38 20.43 -5.35 -12.18
C GLY A 38 20.42 -6.48 -11.14
N ASN A 39 19.25 -7.02 -10.76
CA ASN A 39 19.10 -8.01 -9.68
C ASN A 39 18.78 -9.44 -10.15
N LEU A 40 18.99 -9.76 -11.42
CA LEU A 40 18.66 -11.04 -12.05
C LEU A 40 19.07 -12.29 -11.26
N LEU A 41 20.21 -12.26 -10.56
CA LEU A 41 20.74 -13.42 -9.85
C LEU A 41 20.01 -13.74 -8.53
N HIS A 42 19.28 -12.77 -7.96
CA HIS A 42 18.51 -12.95 -6.73
C HIS A 42 17.05 -13.35 -6.97
N GLU A 43 16.58 -13.30 -8.23
CA GLU A 43 15.18 -13.47 -8.61
C GLU A 43 14.88 -14.86 -9.21
N TRP A 44 15.64 -15.88 -8.83
CA TRP A 44 15.47 -17.25 -9.34
C TRP A 44 14.06 -17.81 -9.12
N HIS A 45 13.39 -17.40 -8.04
CA HIS A 45 12.00 -17.79 -7.75
C HIS A 45 11.01 -17.23 -8.79
N VAL A 46 11.22 -16.02 -9.29
CA VAL A 46 10.41 -15.42 -10.37
C VAL A 46 10.58 -16.20 -11.67
N VAL A 47 11.79 -16.66 -11.96
CA VAL A 47 12.06 -17.53 -13.13
C VAL A 47 11.31 -18.86 -12.99
N ALA A 48 11.38 -19.50 -11.83
CA ALA A 48 10.70 -20.76 -11.58
C ALA A 48 9.16 -20.61 -11.68
N ILE A 49 8.58 -19.56 -11.10
CA ILE A 49 7.15 -19.25 -11.21
C ILE A 49 6.75 -18.95 -12.66
N SER A 50 7.57 -18.23 -13.42
CA SER A 50 7.30 -17.95 -14.85
C SER A 50 7.30 -19.24 -15.68
N LEU A 51 8.23 -20.16 -15.42
CA LEU A 51 8.24 -21.49 -16.05
C LEU A 51 7.02 -22.32 -15.67
N ALA A 52 6.63 -22.32 -14.40
CA ALA A 52 5.44 -23.03 -13.93
C ALA A 52 4.18 -22.54 -14.65
N ASN A 53 3.99 -21.23 -14.71
CA ASN A 53 2.83 -20.60 -15.38
C ASN A 53 2.83 -20.87 -16.89
N ALA A 54 3.98 -20.77 -17.55
CA ALA A 54 4.09 -21.04 -18.99
C ALA A 54 3.79 -22.51 -19.31
N LEU A 55 4.27 -23.46 -18.50
CA LEU A 55 3.99 -24.89 -18.64
C LEU A 55 2.49 -25.16 -18.46
N LEU A 56 1.87 -24.56 -17.45
CA LEU A 56 0.42 -24.73 -17.20
C LEU A 56 -0.41 -24.16 -18.36
N LEU A 57 -0.11 -22.94 -18.80
CA LEU A 57 -0.80 -22.26 -19.89
C LEU A 57 -0.74 -23.03 -21.20
N LEU A 58 0.42 -23.62 -21.53
CA LEU A 58 0.67 -24.27 -22.80
C LEU A 58 0.44 -25.79 -22.77
N SER A 59 0.27 -26.40 -21.59
CA SER A 59 0.06 -27.85 -21.46
C SER A 59 -1.08 -28.43 -22.33
N PRO A 60 -2.22 -27.71 -22.59
CA PRO A 60 -3.28 -28.20 -23.45
C PRO A 60 -2.86 -28.49 -24.89
N TYR A 61 -1.71 -27.94 -25.34
CA TYR A 61 -1.11 -28.25 -26.66
C TYR A 61 -1.06 -29.77 -26.94
N TRP A 62 -0.78 -30.58 -25.94
CA TRP A 62 -0.66 -32.04 -26.07
C TRP A 62 -1.99 -32.74 -26.28
N LEU A 63 -3.09 -32.15 -25.84
CA LEU A 63 -4.45 -32.69 -25.98
C LEU A 63 -5.09 -32.29 -27.32
N ILE A 64 -4.53 -31.26 -27.99
CA ILE A 64 -5.06 -30.74 -29.24
C ILE A 64 -4.66 -31.68 -30.39
N PRO A 65 -5.61 -32.12 -31.26
CA PRO A 65 -5.29 -32.87 -32.48
C PRO A 65 -4.30 -32.11 -33.37
N ARG A 66 -3.42 -32.85 -34.06
CA ARG A 66 -2.33 -32.27 -34.84
C ARG A 66 -2.74 -31.14 -35.76
N ARG A 67 -3.88 -31.30 -36.46
CA ARG A 67 -4.43 -30.28 -37.39
C ARG A 67 -4.71 -28.93 -36.73
N TRP A 68 -4.94 -28.93 -35.42
CA TRP A 68 -5.30 -27.73 -34.66
C TRP A 68 -4.16 -27.23 -33.76
N ARG A 69 -2.99 -27.84 -33.74
CA ARG A 69 -1.83 -27.41 -32.90
C ARG A 69 -1.30 -26.02 -33.25
N TRP A 70 -1.63 -25.51 -34.41
CA TRP A 70 -1.35 -24.12 -34.76
C TRP A 70 -2.06 -23.13 -33.81
N LEU A 71 -3.12 -23.56 -33.13
CA LEU A 71 -3.82 -22.76 -32.11
C LEU A 71 -2.89 -22.32 -30.96
N VAL A 72 -1.74 -22.94 -30.75
CA VAL A 72 -0.73 -22.50 -29.76
C VAL A 72 -0.27 -21.07 -29.99
N TRP A 73 -0.35 -20.58 -31.21
CA TRP A 73 0.01 -19.20 -31.53
C TRP A 73 -0.95 -18.18 -30.92
N ILE A 74 -2.19 -18.55 -30.66
CA ILE A 74 -3.20 -17.68 -30.04
C ILE A 74 -2.77 -17.31 -28.61
N PRO A 75 -2.58 -18.27 -27.66
CA PRO A 75 -2.14 -17.92 -26.31
C PRO A 75 -0.76 -17.26 -26.31
N MET A 76 0.15 -17.58 -27.23
CA MET A 76 1.44 -16.93 -27.35
C MET A 76 1.32 -15.45 -27.76
N ALA A 77 0.49 -15.14 -28.76
CA ALA A 77 0.24 -13.76 -29.19
C ALA A 77 -0.50 -12.95 -28.12
N LEU A 78 -1.52 -13.55 -27.49
CA LEU A 78 -2.26 -12.93 -26.39
C LEU A 78 -1.36 -12.65 -25.20
N LEU A 79 -0.45 -13.57 -24.85
CA LEU A 79 0.51 -13.35 -23.77
C LEU A 79 1.47 -12.21 -24.09
N THR A 80 1.99 -12.15 -25.32
CA THR A 80 2.87 -11.05 -25.76
C THR A 80 2.15 -9.71 -25.63
N LEU A 81 0.93 -9.62 -26.15
CA LEU A 81 0.11 -8.41 -26.05
C LEU A 81 -0.17 -8.04 -24.58
N TRP A 82 -0.56 -9.03 -23.77
CA TRP A 82 -0.80 -8.87 -22.35
C TRP A 82 0.41 -8.28 -21.63
N CYS A 83 1.60 -8.86 -21.82
CA CYS A 83 2.83 -8.36 -21.19
C CYS A 83 3.13 -6.91 -21.61
N LEU A 84 3.03 -6.60 -22.91
CA LEU A 84 3.28 -5.25 -23.42
C LEU A 84 2.28 -4.23 -22.86
N MET A 85 0.99 -4.59 -22.81
CA MET A 85 -0.04 -3.71 -22.25
C MET A 85 0.21 -3.41 -20.78
N HIS A 86 0.54 -4.42 -19.96
CA HIS A 86 0.85 -4.24 -18.54
C HIS A 86 2.12 -3.42 -18.34
N MET A 87 3.17 -3.62 -19.14
CA MET A 87 4.40 -2.82 -19.06
C MET A 87 4.13 -1.34 -19.40
N CYS A 88 3.39 -1.07 -20.47
CA CYS A 88 3.01 0.30 -20.83
C CYS A 88 2.09 0.93 -19.79
N TYR A 89 1.10 0.19 -19.30
CA TYR A 89 0.19 0.67 -18.26
C TYR A 89 0.94 1.00 -16.97
N CYS A 90 1.86 0.11 -16.57
CA CYS A 90 2.68 0.32 -15.38
C CYS A 90 3.54 1.59 -15.48
N ARG A 91 4.09 1.89 -16.66
CA ARG A 91 4.87 3.12 -16.88
C ARG A 91 4.04 4.39 -16.84
N ALA A 92 2.74 4.31 -17.12
CA ALA A 92 1.81 5.44 -17.09
C ALA A 92 1.17 5.65 -15.72
N TYR A 93 0.86 4.56 -15.02
CA TYR A 93 0.01 4.57 -13.83
C TYR A 93 0.64 3.92 -12.61
N ASP A 94 1.86 3.43 -12.74
CA ASP A 94 2.64 2.73 -11.70
C ASP A 94 1.95 1.51 -11.08
N ASP A 95 1.02 0.89 -11.80
CA ASP A 95 0.35 -0.36 -11.42
C ASP A 95 0.06 -1.24 -12.64
N LEU A 96 -0.36 -2.49 -12.41
CA LEU A 96 -0.81 -3.39 -13.47
C LEU A 96 -2.24 -3.06 -13.91
N MET A 97 -2.50 -3.20 -15.21
CA MET A 97 -3.78 -2.84 -15.82
C MET A 97 -4.95 -3.67 -15.26
N PRO A 98 -5.99 -3.05 -14.69
CA PRO A 98 -7.17 -3.77 -14.22
C PRO A 98 -8.02 -4.28 -15.38
N TRP A 99 -8.76 -5.38 -15.17
CA TRP A 99 -9.61 -5.99 -16.20
C TRP A 99 -10.64 -5.03 -16.79
N ARG A 100 -11.22 -4.15 -15.96
CA ARG A 100 -12.18 -3.14 -16.39
C ARG A 100 -11.63 -2.18 -17.45
N SER A 101 -10.31 -1.95 -17.49
CA SER A 101 -9.69 -1.10 -18.50
C SER A 101 -9.86 -1.67 -19.92
N LEU A 102 -10.08 -2.98 -20.05
CA LEU A 102 -10.36 -3.61 -21.36
C LEU A 102 -11.75 -3.26 -21.91
N SER A 103 -12.69 -2.81 -21.07
CA SER A 103 -14.04 -2.38 -21.50
C SER A 103 -14.11 -0.92 -21.92
N LEU A 104 -13.06 -0.14 -21.67
CA LEU A 104 -13.01 1.30 -22.00
C LEU A 104 -12.62 1.55 -23.46
N THR A 105 -13.28 0.85 -24.39
CA THR A 105 -13.01 0.94 -25.83
C THR A 105 -13.31 2.30 -26.44
N ASP A 106 -14.22 3.07 -25.83
CA ASP A 106 -14.63 4.40 -26.30
C ASP A 106 -13.52 5.46 -26.12
N ASN A 107 -12.51 5.16 -25.29
CA ASN A 107 -11.36 6.04 -25.07
C ASN A 107 -10.21 5.82 -26.07
N VAL A 108 -10.33 4.84 -26.98
CA VAL A 108 -9.29 4.58 -27.99
C VAL A 108 -9.37 5.64 -29.08
N ASN A 109 -8.60 6.70 -28.93
CA ASN A 109 -8.48 7.79 -29.90
C ASN A 109 -7.01 7.99 -30.30
N SER A 110 -6.76 8.86 -31.29
CA SER A 110 -5.40 9.15 -31.79
C SER A 110 -4.45 9.70 -30.72
N THR A 111 -4.98 10.44 -29.76
CA THR A 111 -4.20 10.99 -28.64
C THR A 111 -3.73 9.87 -27.70
N LEU A 112 -4.61 8.93 -27.35
CA LEU A 112 -4.25 7.77 -26.53
C LEU A 112 -3.24 6.88 -27.26
N ALA A 113 -3.41 6.67 -28.57
CA ALA A 113 -2.46 5.91 -29.38
C ALA A 113 -1.08 6.57 -29.39
N ALA A 114 -1.00 7.89 -29.58
CA ALA A 114 0.25 8.63 -29.53
C ALA A 114 0.91 8.57 -28.15
N SER A 115 0.13 8.73 -27.07
CA SER A 115 0.61 8.61 -25.71
C SER A 115 1.13 7.20 -25.40
N THR A 116 0.42 6.16 -25.82
CA THR A 116 0.86 4.76 -25.65
C THR A 116 2.16 4.49 -26.41
N LEU A 117 2.28 5.00 -27.65
CA LEU A 117 3.51 4.86 -28.42
C LEU A 117 4.71 5.55 -27.76
N SER A 118 4.51 6.67 -27.07
CA SER A 118 5.57 7.37 -26.33
C SER A 118 6.07 6.59 -25.09
N LEU A 119 5.28 5.66 -24.58
CA LEU A 119 5.65 4.79 -23.45
C LEU A 119 6.48 3.58 -23.87
N LEU A 120 6.53 3.25 -25.17
CA LEU A 120 7.32 2.13 -25.66
C LEU A 120 8.82 2.39 -25.48
N ARG A 121 9.52 1.36 -25.02
CA ARG A 121 10.96 1.38 -24.77
C ARG A 121 11.64 0.25 -25.55
N TRP A 122 12.97 0.34 -25.73
CA TRP A 122 13.73 -0.73 -26.38
C TRP A 122 13.60 -2.08 -25.65
N GLN A 123 13.37 -2.08 -24.32
CA GLN A 123 13.15 -3.28 -23.51
C GLN A 123 11.93 -4.09 -23.98
N ASP A 124 10.94 -3.46 -24.60
CA ASP A 124 9.74 -4.13 -25.11
C ASP A 124 10.08 -5.13 -26.22
N LEU A 125 11.18 -4.90 -26.91
CA LEU A 125 11.72 -5.84 -27.89
C LEU A 125 12.12 -7.18 -27.23
N LEU A 126 12.51 -7.18 -25.95
CA LEU A 126 12.81 -8.40 -25.20
C LEU A 126 11.57 -9.29 -25.03
N VAL A 127 10.38 -8.71 -25.06
CA VAL A 127 9.10 -9.45 -25.01
C VAL A 127 8.66 -9.89 -26.41
N ALA A 128 8.76 -9.01 -27.41
CA ALA A 128 8.25 -9.25 -28.76
C ALA A 128 9.18 -10.12 -29.63
N LEU A 129 10.49 -9.83 -29.65
CA LEU A 129 11.46 -10.51 -30.52
C LEU A 129 11.55 -12.03 -30.32
N PRO A 130 11.48 -12.61 -29.10
CA PRO A 130 11.51 -14.05 -28.92
C PRO A 130 10.35 -14.76 -29.62
N LEU A 131 9.15 -14.17 -29.64
CA LEU A 131 8.02 -14.71 -30.38
C LEU A 131 8.27 -14.63 -31.90
N VAL A 132 8.78 -13.50 -32.39
CA VAL A 132 9.13 -13.34 -33.80
C VAL A 132 10.19 -14.36 -34.22
N ALA A 133 11.25 -14.53 -33.42
CA ALA A 133 12.29 -15.53 -33.66
C ALA A 133 11.73 -16.96 -33.69
N LEU A 134 10.79 -17.27 -32.80
CA LEU A 134 10.11 -18.57 -32.77
C LEU A 134 9.26 -18.79 -34.05
N ILE A 135 8.55 -17.76 -34.51
CA ILE A 135 7.79 -17.82 -35.77
C ILE A 135 8.74 -18.06 -36.96
N VAL A 136 9.82 -17.32 -37.05
CA VAL A 136 10.82 -17.46 -38.13
C VAL A 136 11.45 -18.86 -38.10
N ALA A 137 11.87 -19.34 -36.90
CA ALA A 137 12.39 -20.69 -36.74
C ALA A 137 11.39 -21.75 -37.23
N ARG A 138 10.11 -21.59 -36.90
CA ARG A 138 9.04 -22.51 -37.34
C ARG A 138 8.83 -22.47 -38.85
N LEU A 139 8.92 -21.29 -39.45
CA LEU A 139 8.81 -21.14 -40.91
C LEU A 139 9.98 -21.80 -41.66
N LEU A 140 11.20 -21.66 -41.13
CA LEU A 140 12.39 -22.29 -41.72
C LEU A 140 12.35 -23.82 -41.57
N MET A 141 11.70 -24.34 -40.51
CA MET A 141 11.54 -25.77 -40.26
C MET A 141 10.33 -26.40 -40.96
N ARG A 142 9.66 -25.74 -41.91
CA ARG A 142 8.41 -26.18 -42.57
C ARG A 142 8.51 -27.54 -43.29
N GLY A 143 9.68 -28.05 -43.61
CA GLY A 143 9.87 -29.37 -44.23
C GLY A 143 9.82 -30.57 -43.25
N HIS A 144 9.79 -30.34 -41.93
CA HIS A 144 9.87 -31.39 -40.91
C HIS A 144 8.49 -31.64 -40.32
N SER A 145 7.81 -32.69 -40.77
CA SER A 145 6.46 -33.01 -40.29
C SER A 145 6.48 -33.72 -38.94
N GLU A 146 5.73 -33.23 -37.96
CA GLU A 146 5.46 -33.90 -36.69
C GLU A 146 4.66 -35.19 -36.91
N GLN A 147 5.05 -36.29 -36.30
CA GLN A 147 4.35 -37.57 -36.45
C GLN A 147 3.42 -37.94 -35.27
N LEU A 148 3.25 -37.09 -34.26
CA LEU A 148 2.28 -37.32 -33.20
C LEU A 148 0.86 -37.08 -33.72
N SER A 149 0.19 -38.12 -34.19
CA SER A 149 -1.12 -38.04 -34.84
C SER A 149 -2.31 -37.98 -33.88
N ALA A 150 -2.13 -38.37 -32.64
CA ALA A 150 -3.20 -38.45 -31.62
C ALA A 150 -2.95 -37.46 -30.45
N PRO A 151 -3.97 -37.05 -29.71
CA PRO A 151 -3.82 -36.42 -28.43
C PRO A 151 -2.95 -37.27 -27.50
N ALA A 152 -2.00 -36.64 -26.82
CA ALA A 152 -0.98 -37.31 -26.02
C ALA A 152 -1.13 -36.95 -24.52
N VAL A 153 -1.84 -37.77 -23.78
CA VAL A 153 -2.10 -37.55 -22.35
C VAL A 153 -0.82 -37.60 -21.51
N LYS A 154 0.12 -38.50 -21.85
CA LYS A 154 1.37 -38.65 -21.11
C LYS A 154 2.22 -37.36 -21.08
N PRO A 155 2.57 -36.71 -22.21
CA PRO A 155 3.31 -35.45 -22.18
C PRO A 155 2.47 -34.29 -21.58
N PHE A 156 1.15 -34.31 -21.67
CA PHE A 156 0.29 -33.37 -20.93
C PHE A 156 0.49 -33.50 -19.42
N LEU A 157 0.37 -34.71 -18.87
CA LEU A 157 0.58 -34.96 -17.44
C LEU A 157 2.02 -34.64 -16.99
N LEU A 158 3.01 -34.93 -17.85
CA LEU A 158 4.39 -34.54 -17.57
C LEU A 158 4.57 -33.01 -17.52
N SER A 159 3.90 -32.27 -18.40
CA SER A 159 3.92 -30.79 -18.39
C SER A 159 3.27 -30.24 -17.12
N LEU A 160 2.16 -30.83 -16.66
CA LEU A 160 1.54 -30.46 -15.40
C LEU A 160 2.42 -30.79 -14.19
N ALA A 161 3.03 -31.98 -14.17
CA ALA A 161 3.96 -32.35 -13.11
C ALA A 161 5.19 -31.42 -13.06
N ALA A 162 5.73 -31.05 -14.21
CA ALA A 162 6.81 -30.08 -14.31
C ALA A 162 6.37 -28.69 -13.84
N SER A 163 5.15 -28.24 -14.20
CA SER A 163 4.57 -26.99 -13.70
C SER A 163 4.47 -26.99 -12.18
N LEU A 164 3.95 -28.05 -11.59
CA LEU A 164 3.85 -28.20 -10.12
C LEU A 164 5.23 -28.19 -9.46
N LEU A 165 6.22 -28.87 -10.06
CA LEU A 165 7.60 -28.87 -9.55
C LEU A 165 8.22 -27.49 -9.57
N PHE A 166 8.16 -26.77 -10.71
CA PHE A 166 8.68 -25.40 -10.79
C PHE A 166 7.92 -24.44 -9.89
N GLY A 167 6.61 -24.61 -9.74
CA GLY A 167 5.80 -23.86 -8.77
C GLY A 167 6.27 -24.10 -7.34
N ALA A 168 6.45 -25.37 -6.94
CA ALA A 168 6.95 -25.72 -5.63
C ALA A 168 8.34 -25.11 -5.38
N VAL A 169 9.25 -25.21 -6.35
CA VAL A 169 10.59 -24.58 -6.27
C VAL A 169 10.45 -23.06 -6.13
N GLY A 170 9.62 -22.40 -6.94
CA GLY A 170 9.43 -20.95 -6.89
C GLY A 170 8.82 -20.45 -5.56
N TYR A 171 8.12 -21.32 -4.83
CA TYR A 171 7.55 -21.00 -3.51
C TYR A 171 8.50 -21.27 -2.33
N LEU A 172 9.74 -21.65 -2.59
CA LEU A 172 10.79 -21.78 -1.56
C LEU A 172 11.51 -20.45 -1.26
N ASP A 173 10.86 -19.33 -1.48
CA ASP A 173 11.39 -17.97 -1.26
C ASP A 173 11.42 -17.53 0.22
N GLY A 174 11.06 -18.44 1.14
CA GLY A 174 11.06 -18.19 2.59
C GLY A 174 9.71 -17.75 3.17
N ASP A 175 8.74 -17.36 2.33
CA ASP A 175 7.37 -17.09 2.78
C ASP A 175 6.57 -18.39 2.90
N THR A 176 6.44 -18.89 4.11
CA THR A 176 5.75 -20.16 4.41
C THR A 176 4.23 -20.00 4.61
N ASN A 177 3.71 -18.78 4.62
CA ASN A 177 2.29 -18.55 4.77
C ASN A 177 1.58 -18.55 3.39
N TYR A 178 1.41 -19.73 2.81
CA TYR A 178 0.81 -19.88 1.48
C TYR A 178 -0.64 -19.38 1.40
N ALA A 179 -1.44 -19.53 2.47
CA ALA A 179 -2.80 -18.99 2.48
C ALA A 179 -2.78 -17.47 2.35
N ARG A 180 -1.94 -16.78 3.14
CA ARG A 180 -1.74 -15.34 3.05
C ARG A 180 -1.24 -14.92 1.67
N ARG A 181 -0.32 -15.68 1.08
CA ARG A 181 0.28 -15.41 -0.22
C ARG A 181 -0.75 -15.37 -1.36
N PHE A 182 -1.71 -16.30 -1.37
CA PHE A 182 -2.71 -16.39 -2.43
C PHE A 182 -3.99 -15.61 -2.15
N LEU A 183 -4.37 -15.45 -0.88
CA LEU A 183 -5.61 -14.80 -0.50
C LEU A 183 -5.48 -13.29 -0.26
N HIS A 184 -4.26 -12.80 -0.04
CA HIS A 184 -4.03 -11.38 0.22
C HIS A 184 -3.12 -10.77 -0.85
N ASN A 185 -3.61 -9.69 -1.44
CA ASN A 185 -2.87 -8.89 -2.41
C ASN A 185 -2.41 -7.59 -1.73
N TYR A 186 -1.10 -7.48 -1.50
CA TYR A 186 -0.46 -6.28 -0.94
C TYR A 186 0.02 -5.30 -2.02
N GLY A 187 -0.30 -5.56 -3.29
CA GLY A 187 0.06 -4.76 -4.45
C GLY A 187 0.07 -5.65 -5.69
N ASN A 188 -0.63 -5.25 -6.74
CA ASN A 188 -0.81 -6.04 -7.96
C ASN A 188 0.52 -6.51 -8.56
N ARG A 189 1.51 -5.63 -8.59
CA ARG A 189 2.84 -5.92 -9.13
C ARG A 189 3.57 -6.98 -8.30
N SER A 190 3.57 -6.83 -6.97
CA SER A 190 4.17 -7.82 -6.05
C SER A 190 3.45 -9.16 -6.11
N TYR A 191 2.11 -9.14 -6.20
CA TYR A 191 1.33 -10.37 -6.32
C TYR A 191 1.66 -11.13 -7.61
N TYR A 192 1.75 -10.41 -8.75
CA TYR A 192 2.16 -10.99 -10.02
C TYR A 192 3.57 -11.62 -9.96
N ALA A 193 4.55 -10.90 -9.46
CA ALA A 193 5.92 -11.38 -9.37
C ALA A 193 6.06 -12.62 -8.47
N ARG A 194 5.30 -12.68 -7.37
CA ARG A 194 5.31 -13.80 -6.42
C ARG A 194 4.54 -15.02 -6.89
N ASN A 195 3.44 -14.84 -7.59
CA ASN A 195 2.50 -15.93 -7.93
C ASN A 195 2.44 -16.23 -9.43
N GLY A 196 2.87 -15.28 -10.26
CA GLY A 196 2.86 -15.38 -11.71
C GLY A 196 1.52 -15.03 -12.36
N LEU A 197 1.49 -15.22 -13.68
CA LEU A 197 0.41 -14.78 -14.56
C LEU A 197 -0.96 -15.36 -14.19
N LEU A 198 -1.05 -16.69 -14.07
CA LEU A 198 -2.35 -17.35 -13.95
C LEU A 198 -3.02 -17.13 -12.59
N PRO A 199 -2.30 -17.25 -11.45
CA PRO A 199 -2.87 -16.86 -10.16
C PRO A 199 -3.24 -15.37 -10.11
N TYR A 200 -2.40 -14.47 -10.66
CA TYR A 200 -2.71 -13.05 -10.74
C TYR A 200 -4.00 -12.79 -11.55
N ALA A 201 -4.09 -13.35 -12.76
CA ALA A 201 -5.26 -13.18 -13.61
C ALA A 201 -6.53 -13.73 -12.94
N ALA A 202 -6.45 -14.91 -12.31
CA ALA A 202 -7.59 -15.51 -11.61
C ALA A 202 -8.02 -14.69 -10.39
N PHE A 203 -7.06 -14.20 -9.60
CA PHE A 203 -7.33 -13.40 -8.42
C PHE A 203 -7.99 -12.07 -8.80
N THR A 204 -7.40 -11.31 -9.70
CA THR A 204 -7.92 -10.00 -10.10
C THR A 204 -9.25 -10.10 -10.84
N LEU A 205 -9.46 -11.17 -11.62
CA LEU A 205 -10.75 -11.44 -12.26
C LEU A 205 -11.83 -11.79 -11.21
N HIS A 206 -11.47 -12.60 -10.20
CA HIS A 206 -12.37 -12.91 -9.08
C HIS A 206 -12.79 -11.64 -8.34
N GLU A 207 -11.83 -10.77 -8.01
CA GLU A 207 -12.11 -9.49 -7.35
C GLU A 207 -13.00 -8.57 -8.22
N GLU A 208 -12.78 -8.53 -9.53
CA GLU A 208 -13.62 -7.75 -10.45
C GLU A 208 -15.08 -8.25 -10.46
N PHE A 209 -15.30 -9.56 -10.44
CA PHE A 209 -16.66 -10.14 -10.35
C PHE A 209 -17.26 -10.03 -8.93
N ARG A 210 -16.41 -10.00 -7.89
CA ARG A 210 -16.84 -9.83 -6.50
C ARG A 210 -17.25 -8.39 -6.19
N SER A 211 -16.77 -7.42 -6.94
CA SER A 211 -17.18 -6.02 -6.83
C SER A 211 -18.64 -5.88 -7.28
N GLN A 212 -19.57 -6.33 -6.43
CA GLN A 212 -21.00 -6.21 -6.68
C GLN A 212 -21.40 -4.73 -6.57
N SER A 213 -22.04 -4.21 -7.59
CA SER A 213 -22.81 -2.98 -7.47
C SER A 213 -23.85 -3.14 -6.37
N LEU A 214 -23.96 -2.17 -5.48
CA LEU A 214 -25.01 -2.17 -4.45
C LEU A 214 -26.39 -2.31 -5.12
N THR A 215 -27.29 -3.04 -4.46
CA THR A 215 -28.72 -2.99 -4.82
C THR A 215 -29.27 -1.61 -4.51
N ASP A 216 -30.39 -1.25 -5.13
CA ASP A 216 -31.04 0.05 -4.87
C ASP A 216 -31.44 0.20 -3.41
N ASP A 217 -31.87 -0.88 -2.75
CA ASP A 217 -32.20 -0.90 -1.32
C ASP A 217 -30.94 -0.62 -0.46
N GLN A 218 -29.81 -1.27 -0.77
CA GLN A 218 -28.55 -1.05 -0.06
C GLN A 218 -28.04 0.39 -0.24
N ARG A 219 -28.21 0.95 -1.42
CA ARG A 219 -27.83 2.34 -1.70
C ARG A 219 -28.73 3.33 -0.96
N ALA A 220 -30.04 3.06 -0.94
CA ALA A 220 -30.99 3.88 -0.18
C ALA A 220 -30.69 3.83 1.32
N ASP A 221 -30.35 2.65 1.84
CA ASP A 221 -29.98 2.46 3.25
C ASP A 221 -28.67 3.16 3.61
N LEU A 222 -27.65 3.03 2.75
CA LEU A 222 -26.40 3.79 2.89
C LEU A 222 -26.63 5.30 2.92
N ASN A 223 -27.38 5.81 1.95
CA ASN A 223 -27.67 7.26 1.88
C ASN A 223 -28.42 7.74 3.12
N ARG A 224 -29.38 6.97 3.62
CA ARG A 224 -30.07 7.29 4.86
C ARG A 224 -29.11 7.37 6.04
N PHE A 225 -28.24 6.35 6.23
CA PHE A 225 -27.24 6.35 7.28
C PHE A 225 -26.31 7.57 7.20
N LEU A 226 -25.83 7.89 6.00
CA LEU A 226 -24.94 9.04 5.80
C LEU A 226 -25.62 10.38 6.10
N LEU A 227 -26.94 10.50 5.84
CA LEU A 227 -27.68 11.73 6.04
C LEU A 227 -28.23 11.90 7.46
N GLU A 228 -28.63 10.80 8.12
CA GLU A 228 -29.36 10.86 9.39
C GLU A 228 -28.49 10.48 10.59
N ASP A 229 -27.56 9.54 10.43
CA ASP A 229 -26.81 8.96 11.53
C ASP A 229 -25.36 9.49 11.65
N CYS A 230 -24.78 9.98 10.55
CA CYS A 230 -23.43 10.57 10.59
C CYS A 230 -23.44 11.99 11.16
N PRO A 231 -22.33 12.44 11.76
CA PRO A 231 -22.23 13.81 12.29
C PRO A 231 -22.38 14.88 11.20
N HIS A 232 -23.27 15.82 11.41
CA HIS A 232 -23.47 17.00 10.56
C HIS A 232 -23.39 18.27 11.41
N TYR A 233 -22.40 19.12 11.16
CA TYR A 233 -22.27 20.41 11.81
C TYR A 233 -21.58 21.41 10.87
N THR A 234 -21.95 22.68 11.00
CA THR A 234 -21.45 23.79 10.18
C THR A 234 -20.77 24.87 11.00
N ASP A 235 -20.82 24.77 12.33
CA ASP A 235 -20.12 25.66 13.24
C ASP A 235 -18.75 25.11 13.60
N ASN A 236 -17.80 26.00 13.83
CA ASN A 236 -16.52 25.63 14.42
C ASN A 236 -16.13 26.67 15.47
N VAL A 237 -16.05 26.22 16.72
CA VAL A 237 -15.66 27.06 17.87
C VAL A 237 -14.24 26.74 18.37
N TYR A 238 -13.57 25.77 17.74
CA TYR A 238 -12.28 25.23 18.20
C TYR A 238 -11.08 25.82 17.45
N CYS A 239 -11.29 26.43 16.29
CA CYS A 239 -10.27 27.09 15.51
C CYS A 239 -10.53 28.60 15.45
N LYS A 240 -9.56 29.38 15.95
CA LYS A 240 -9.63 30.87 15.95
C LYS A 240 -9.00 31.48 14.71
N VAL A 241 -8.11 30.74 14.04
CA VAL A 241 -7.37 31.18 12.85
C VAL A 241 -7.62 30.21 11.71
N SER A 242 -8.37 30.64 10.70
CA SER A 242 -8.60 29.85 9.47
C SER A 242 -7.33 29.82 8.60
N HIS A 243 -7.27 28.85 7.70
CA HIS A 243 -6.21 28.69 6.70
C HIS A 243 -4.79 28.52 7.29
N ARG A 244 -4.67 27.78 8.40
CA ARG A 244 -3.38 27.29 8.88
C ARG A 244 -2.85 26.20 7.96
N ASN A 245 -1.53 26.09 7.87
CA ASN A 245 -0.89 24.94 7.25
C ASN A 245 -1.16 23.67 8.10
N LEU A 246 -1.19 22.52 7.45
CA LEU A 246 -1.28 21.22 8.11
C LEU A 246 -0.08 20.35 7.73
N VAL A 247 0.60 19.83 8.73
CA VAL A 247 1.53 18.69 8.58
C VAL A 247 0.88 17.50 9.25
N LEU A 248 0.61 16.44 8.49
CA LEU A 248 0.15 15.14 9.00
C LEU A 248 1.31 14.15 8.92
N LEU A 249 1.86 13.82 10.07
CA LEU A 249 2.95 12.86 10.19
C LEU A 249 2.39 11.50 10.62
N ILE A 250 2.34 10.56 9.69
CA ILE A 250 1.94 9.16 9.95
C ILE A 250 3.20 8.38 10.31
N VAL A 251 3.31 8.03 11.57
CA VAL A 251 4.50 7.38 12.13
C VAL A 251 4.32 5.87 12.14
N GLU A 252 5.16 5.18 11.37
CA GLU A 252 5.18 3.71 11.28
C GLU A 252 5.29 3.06 12.66
N SER A 253 4.33 2.20 13.01
CA SER A 253 4.34 1.33 14.20
C SER A 253 4.63 2.03 15.54
N LEU A 254 4.25 3.30 15.71
CA LEU A 254 4.47 4.03 16.96
C LEU A 254 3.41 3.65 18.01
N HIS A 255 3.84 2.97 19.06
CA HIS A 255 3.01 2.78 20.26
C HIS A 255 3.05 4.00 21.18
N THR A 256 2.05 4.10 22.06
CA THR A 256 2.05 5.13 23.11
C THR A 256 3.07 4.84 24.21
N TRP A 257 3.30 3.56 24.55
CA TRP A 257 4.12 3.19 25.71
C TRP A 257 5.60 3.63 25.69
N PRO A 258 6.29 3.87 24.55
CA PRO A 258 7.62 4.46 24.56
C PRO A 258 7.68 5.92 25.00
N ILE A 259 6.53 6.65 24.91
CA ILE A 259 6.44 8.07 25.29
C ILE A 259 6.53 8.15 26.82
N GLY A 260 7.46 8.97 27.32
CA GLY A 260 7.77 9.08 28.73
C GLY A 260 8.75 8.02 29.25
N MET A 261 9.16 7.05 28.42
CA MET A 261 10.09 6.00 28.81
C MET A 261 11.53 6.52 28.92
N THR A 262 12.22 6.04 29.95
CA THR A 262 13.65 6.29 30.16
C THR A 262 14.40 4.96 30.23
N ILE A 263 15.51 4.84 29.49
CA ILE A 263 16.40 3.69 29.48
C ILE A 263 17.79 4.14 29.89
N ASP A 264 18.31 3.57 30.97
CA ASP A 264 19.65 3.88 31.51
C ASP A 264 19.89 5.41 31.70
N GLY A 265 18.84 6.12 32.17
CA GLY A 265 18.86 7.56 32.40
C GLY A 265 18.70 8.42 31.14
N ARG A 266 18.42 7.83 29.99
CA ARG A 266 18.19 8.53 28.72
C ARG A 266 16.73 8.37 28.29
N GLU A 267 16.08 9.49 27.99
CA GLU A 267 14.72 9.47 27.43
C GLU A 267 14.70 8.84 26.05
N VAL A 268 13.72 8.00 25.79
CA VAL A 268 13.52 7.37 24.47
C VAL A 268 12.94 8.37 23.49
N THR A 269 12.01 9.21 23.93
CA THR A 269 11.26 10.16 23.09
C THR A 269 11.28 11.56 23.69
N PRO A 270 12.45 12.23 23.80
CA PRO A 270 12.52 13.54 24.46
C PRO A 270 11.65 14.61 23.78
N VAL A 271 11.50 14.58 22.44
CA VAL A 271 10.67 15.54 21.69
C VAL A 271 9.19 15.30 21.96
N LEU A 272 8.71 14.06 21.81
CA LEU A 272 7.32 13.73 22.10
C LEU A 272 7.00 13.93 23.58
N ASN A 273 7.93 13.62 24.50
CA ASN A 273 7.75 13.88 25.94
C ASN A 273 7.49 15.37 26.19
N ALA A 274 8.27 16.26 25.57
CA ALA A 274 8.08 17.70 25.70
C ALA A 274 6.74 18.17 25.11
N LEU A 275 6.29 17.59 23.99
CA LEU A 275 5.00 17.93 23.40
C LEU A 275 3.81 17.49 24.27
N VAL A 276 3.90 16.31 24.90
CA VAL A 276 2.81 15.79 25.73
C VAL A 276 2.92 16.20 27.21
N ASP A 277 3.87 17.04 27.55
CA ASP A 277 3.96 17.60 28.89
C ASP A 277 2.67 18.36 29.27
N ALA A 278 2.24 18.22 30.51
CA ALA A 278 0.98 18.78 30.99
C ALA A 278 0.94 20.32 30.91
N ASP A 279 2.10 20.95 31.04
CA ASP A 279 2.24 22.41 30.99
C ASP A 279 2.31 22.96 29.56
N HIS A 280 2.50 22.09 28.56
CA HIS A 280 2.58 22.51 27.14
C HIS A 280 1.18 22.88 26.62
N GLN A 281 1.04 24.15 26.20
CA GLN A 281 -0.21 24.68 25.70
C GLN A 281 -0.34 24.49 24.17
N GLY A 282 -1.60 24.48 23.69
CA GLY A 282 -1.88 24.33 22.26
C GLY A 282 -1.62 22.93 21.73
N VAL A 283 -1.73 21.92 22.58
CA VAL A 283 -1.57 20.51 22.22
C VAL A 283 -2.77 19.69 22.63
N ILE A 284 -3.30 18.92 21.69
CA ILE A 284 -4.27 17.85 21.93
C ILE A 284 -3.48 16.54 22.01
N TYR A 285 -3.64 15.80 23.09
CA TYR A 285 -3.00 14.49 23.30
C TYR A 285 -4.04 13.45 23.72
N ALA A 286 -4.17 12.39 22.90
CA ALA A 286 -4.96 11.20 23.22
C ALA A 286 -4.02 9.97 23.15
N PRO A 287 -3.65 9.39 24.30
CA PRO A 287 -2.71 8.26 24.37
C PRO A 287 -3.33 6.93 23.96
N HIS A 288 -4.64 6.80 23.91
CA HIS A 288 -5.34 5.53 23.74
C HIS A 288 -6.18 5.52 22.46
N VAL A 289 -5.53 5.70 21.32
CA VAL A 289 -6.18 5.52 20.01
C VAL A 289 -6.13 4.04 19.66
N LEU A 290 -7.29 3.40 19.50
CA LEU A 290 -7.38 2.04 18.96
C LEU A 290 -7.09 2.08 17.46
N PHE A 291 -6.08 1.35 17.02
CA PHE A 291 -5.85 1.18 15.60
C PHE A 291 -6.99 0.35 14.97
N GLN A 292 -7.48 0.81 13.82
CA GLN A 292 -8.62 0.23 13.12
C GLN A 292 -8.24 -0.30 11.72
N THR A 293 -6.95 -0.55 11.53
CA THR A 293 -6.43 -1.18 10.31
C THR A 293 -6.75 -2.67 10.28
N SER A 294 -6.82 -3.23 9.07
CA SER A 294 -7.07 -4.64 8.82
C SER A 294 -5.94 -5.24 7.98
N HIS A 295 -6.24 -5.82 6.83
CA HIS A 295 -5.26 -6.46 5.95
C HIS A 295 -4.34 -5.47 5.23
N GLY A 296 -4.76 -4.23 5.07
CA GLY A 296 -4.00 -3.17 4.45
C GLY A 296 -2.93 -2.54 5.35
N HIS A 297 -2.92 -2.85 6.65
CA HIS A 297 -1.95 -2.30 7.62
C HIS A 297 -1.79 -0.78 7.45
N SER A 298 -0.57 -0.31 7.13
CA SER A 298 -0.28 1.12 6.95
C SER A 298 -1.17 1.79 5.90
N SER A 299 -1.47 1.11 4.78
CA SER A 299 -2.36 1.68 3.76
C SER A 299 -3.80 1.87 4.23
N ASP A 300 -4.27 1.04 5.16
CA ASP A 300 -5.59 1.23 5.79
C ASP A 300 -5.59 2.47 6.70
N ALA A 301 -4.50 2.71 7.43
CA ALA A 301 -4.37 3.92 8.25
C ALA A 301 -4.38 5.19 7.38
N HIS A 302 -3.63 5.19 6.27
CA HIS A 302 -3.69 6.29 5.29
C HIS A 302 -5.11 6.52 4.80
N PHE A 303 -5.83 5.43 4.47
CA PHE A 303 -7.22 5.51 4.05
C PHE A 303 -8.11 6.14 5.13
N ILE A 304 -7.98 5.70 6.38
CA ILE A 304 -8.77 6.23 7.51
C ILE A 304 -8.50 7.73 7.69
N TYR A 305 -7.22 8.12 7.78
CA TYR A 305 -6.85 9.51 8.06
C TYR A 305 -7.20 10.45 6.91
N ASN A 306 -7.06 9.98 5.67
CA ASN A 306 -7.37 10.79 4.50
C ASN A 306 -8.85 10.86 4.16
N THR A 307 -9.68 9.88 4.56
CA THR A 307 -11.08 9.81 4.12
C THR A 307 -12.11 9.87 5.25
N GLY A 308 -11.71 9.56 6.47
CA GLY A 308 -12.66 9.38 7.58
C GLY A 308 -13.56 8.15 7.43
N LEU A 309 -13.23 7.23 6.52
CA LEU A 309 -13.87 5.94 6.33
C LEU A 309 -13.11 4.84 7.07
N LEU A 310 -13.76 3.71 7.34
CA LEU A 310 -13.12 2.51 7.86
C LEU A 310 -12.73 1.56 6.71
N PRO A 311 -11.60 0.84 6.78
CA PRO A 311 -11.16 -0.01 5.69
C PRO A 311 -12.00 -1.29 5.59
N LEU A 312 -11.80 -2.05 4.53
CA LEU A 312 -12.40 -3.38 4.40
C LEU A 312 -11.80 -4.33 5.43
N ARG A 313 -12.66 -5.13 6.06
CA ARG A 313 -12.20 -6.18 6.98
C ARG A 313 -11.62 -7.39 6.26
N ASP A 314 -11.95 -7.57 4.99
CA ASP A 314 -11.52 -8.64 4.09
C ASP A 314 -11.02 -8.03 2.77
N GLY A 315 -9.74 -7.75 2.70
CA GLY A 315 -9.11 -7.14 1.53
C GLY A 315 -8.32 -5.87 1.87
N VAL A 316 -7.72 -5.28 0.86
CA VAL A 316 -6.89 -4.08 0.97
C VAL A 316 -7.51 -2.99 0.10
N VAL A 317 -8.02 -1.93 0.72
CA VAL A 317 -8.71 -0.85 -0.01
C VAL A 317 -7.78 -0.20 -1.02
N ALA A 318 -6.55 0.11 -0.63
CA ALA A 318 -5.56 0.76 -1.49
C ALA A 318 -5.30 -0.02 -2.79
N VAL A 319 -5.38 -1.35 -2.75
CA VAL A 319 -5.13 -2.23 -3.90
C VAL A 319 -6.40 -2.47 -4.73
N ASN A 320 -7.50 -2.79 -4.05
CA ASN A 320 -8.72 -3.26 -4.71
C ASN A 320 -9.67 -2.12 -5.10
N HIS A 321 -9.58 -1.00 -4.38
CA HIS A 321 -10.47 0.17 -4.51
C HIS A 321 -9.70 1.50 -4.37
N GLY A 322 -8.39 1.51 -4.59
CA GLY A 322 -7.52 2.67 -4.37
C GLY A 322 -7.82 3.87 -5.27
N ASP A 323 -8.54 3.66 -6.36
CA ASP A 323 -8.96 4.67 -7.33
C ASP A 323 -10.42 5.14 -7.15
N GLY A 324 -11.03 4.76 -6.03
CA GLY A 324 -12.43 5.13 -5.76
C GLY A 324 -12.62 6.63 -5.54
N PRO A 325 -13.81 7.18 -5.88
CA PRO A 325 -14.14 8.53 -5.49
C PRO A 325 -14.44 8.54 -3.98
N TYR A 326 -13.54 9.11 -3.20
CA TYR A 326 -13.70 9.27 -1.75
C TYR A 326 -13.77 10.74 -1.38
N PRO A 327 -14.56 11.13 -0.36
CA PRO A 327 -14.36 12.40 0.29
C PRO A 327 -13.02 12.39 1.03
N THR A 328 -12.23 13.46 0.94
CA THR A 328 -10.86 13.45 1.42
C THR A 328 -10.51 14.65 2.28
N LEU A 329 -9.47 14.51 3.11
CA LEU A 329 -8.92 15.59 3.91
C LEU A 329 -8.41 16.74 3.02
N ALA A 330 -7.67 16.41 1.95
CA ALA A 330 -7.23 17.42 0.99
C ALA A 330 -8.42 18.12 0.29
N GLY A 331 -9.48 17.35 -0.04
CA GLY A 331 -10.72 17.93 -0.57
C GLY A 331 -11.43 18.88 0.40
N ALA A 332 -11.31 18.63 1.71
CA ALA A 332 -11.82 19.51 2.75
C ALA A 332 -10.97 20.78 2.95
N LEU A 333 -9.68 20.72 2.59
CA LEU A 333 -8.70 21.80 2.65
C LEU A 333 -8.60 22.50 1.29
N GLU A 334 -9.72 23.00 0.80
CA GLU A 334 -9.84 23.64 -0.50
C GLU A 334 -8.81 24.78 -0.71
N GLY A 335 -8.08 24.72 -1.81
CA GLY A 335 -7.08 25.73 -2.19
C GLY A 335 -5.70 25.55 -1.55
N TYR A 336 -5.49 24.48 -0.78
CA TYR A 336 -4.17 24.16 -0.24
C TYR A 336 -3.22 23.60 -1.31
N ASP A 337 -1.91 23.76 -1.09
CA ASP A 337 -0.86 23.05 -1.79
C ASP A 337 -0.65 21.70 -1.08
N CYS A 338 -1.17 20.61 -1.67
CA CYS A 338 -1.23 19.29 -1.04
C CYS A 338 -0.07 18.43 -1.50
N ARG A 339 0.81 18.02 -0.59
CA ARG A 339 2.01 17.22 -0.88
C ARG A 339 2.10 16.01 0.04
N GLU A 340 2.59 14.91 -0.51
CA GLU A 340 2.90 13.70 0.24
C GLU A 340 4.37 13.32 0.05
N VAL A 341 5.04 12.90 1.13
CA VAL A 341 6.44 12.41 1.11
C VAL A 341 6.50 11.05 1.79
N ILE A 342 7.01 10.06 1.07
CA ILE A 342 7.17 8.68 1.55
C ILE A 342 8.60 8.19 1.38
N CYS A 343 9.04 7.29 2.27
CA CYS A 343 10.37 6.64 2.20
C CYS A 343 10.36 5.35 1.37
N THR A 344 9.24 5.01 0.75
CA THR A 344 9.05 3.77 -0.02
C THR A 344 8.86 4.08 -1.49
N PRO A 345 9.11 3.10 -2.40
CA PRO A 345 8.66 3.20 -3.78
C PRO A 345 7.14 3.42 -3.85
N GLY A 346 6.68 4.28 -4.75
CA GLY A 346 5.26 4.62 -4.91
C GLY A 346 4.34 3.44 -5.25
N MET A 347 4.93 2.32 -5.71
CA MET A 347 4.22 1.06 -5.92
C MET A 347 3.81 0.33 -4.64
N ASN A 348 4.48 0.60 -3.52
CA ASN A 348 4.15 -0.04 -2.26
C ASN A 348 2.78 0.46 -1.80
N TRP A 349 1.91 -0.49 -1.44
CA TRP A 349 0.52 -0.19 -1.07
C TRP A 349 -0.26 0.65 -2.10
N ASN A 350 0.18 0.62 -3.38
CA ASN A 350 -0.45 1.38 -4.47
C ASN A 350 -0.49 2.91 -4.22
N GLN A 351 0.52 3.43 -3.50
CA GLN A 351 0.53 4.83 -3.04
C GLN A 351 0.48 5.85 -4.18
N THR A 352 1.06 5.55 -5.34
CA THR A 352 0.94 6.45 -6.52
C THR A 352 -0.52 6.66 -6.94
N VAL A 353 -1.37 5.64 -6.81
CA VAL A 353 -2.80 5.75 -7.12
C VAL A 353 -3.53 6.42 -5.97
N THR A 354 -3.31 5.95 -4.74
CA THR A 354 -4.04 6.46 -3.57
C THR A 354 -3.70 7.92 -3.25
N ALA A 355 -2.46 8.37 -3.39
CA ALA A 355 -2.08 9.77 -3.23
C ALA A 355 -2.91 10.69 -4.15
N ARG A 356 -3.03 10.31 -5.42
CA ARG A 356 -3.87 11.04 -6.39
C ARG A 356 -5.35 11.02 -5.98
N THR A 357 -5.84 9.87 -5.53
CA THR A 357 -7.22 9.68 -5.05
C THR A 357 -7.50 10.51 -3.81
N TYR A 358 -6.51 10.64 -2.92
CA TYR A 358 -6.64 11.48 -1.71
C TYR A 358 -6.52 12.97 -2.00
N GLY A 359 -6.17 13.35 -3.24
CA GLY A 359 -6.10 14.76 -3.67
C GLY A 359 -4.74 15.40 -3.46
N MET A 360 -3.67 14.61 -3.38
CA MET A 360 -2.32 15.14 -3.34
C MET A 360 -1.89 15.67 -4.72
N ASP A 361 -1.42 16.89 -4.78
CA ASP A 361 -0.90 17.52 -6.00
C ASP A 361 0.40 16.87 -6.46
N THR A 362 1.22 16.42 -5.49
CA THR A 362 2.48 15.72 -5.76
C THR A 362 2.76 14.70 -4.67
N LEU A 363 3.15 13.50 -5.09
CA LEU A 363 3.76 12.46 -4.27
C LEU A 363 5.27 12.46 -4.52
N TYR A 364 6.07 12.58 -3.46
CA TYR A 364 7.51 12.37 -3.47
C TYR A 364 7.82 11.00 -2.86
N THR A 365 8.55 10.20 -3.63
CA THR A 365 8.83 8.80 -3.30
C THR A 365 10.28 8.61 -2.87
N ARG A 366 10.63 7.37 -2.49
CA ARG A 366 12.02 6.99 -2.23
C ARG A 366 12.97 7.38 -3.38
N GLU A 367 12.52 7.23 -4.61
CA GLU A 367 13.29 7.55 -5.81
C GLU A 367 13.64 9.03 -5.89
N ASP A 368 12.70 9.91 -5.49
CA ASP A 368 12.94 11.36 -5.44
C ASP A 368 13.93 11.73 -4.35
N LEU A 369 13.81 11.09 -3.18
CA LEU A 369 14.74 11.29 -2.06
C LEU A 369 16.16 10.80 -2.43
N MET A 370 16.26 9.66 -3.13
CA MET A 370 17.53 9.16 -3.66
C MET A 370 18.12 10.10 -4.71
N ALA A 371 17.33 10.57 -5.66
CA ALA A 371 17.76 11.51 -6.69
C ALA A 371 18.25 12.84 -6.10
N ALA A 372 17.65 13.29 -4.99
CA ALA A 372 18.11 14.43 -4.22
C ALA A 372 19.40 14.17 -3.40
N GLY A 373 19.87 12.93 -3.33
CA GLY A 373 21.04 12.48 -2.59
C GLY A 373 20.84 12.43 -1.07
N ASP A 374 19.60 12.38 -0.59
CA ASP A 374 19.32 12.40 0.85
C ASP A 374 19.65 11.07 1.51
N PHE A 375 19.38 9.95 0.86
CA PHE A 375 19.76 8.64 1.38
C PHE A 375 21.27 8.51 1.53
N ASP A 376 22.07 8.98 0.58
CA ASP A 376 23.53 8.94 0.64
C ASP A 376 24.07 9.81 1.78
N ARG A 377 23.53 11.04 1.93
CA ARG A 377 23.93 11.96 3.01
C ARG A 377 23.57 11.43 4.39
N HIS A 378 22.48 10.71 4.51
CA HIS A 378 21.98 10.15 5.76
C HIS A 378 22.22 8.64 5.90
N GLN A 379 23.19 8.10 5.16
CA GLN A 379 23.65 6.70 5.27
C GLN A 379 22.53 5.66 5.08
N GLY A 380 21.50 5.98 4.29
CA GLY A 380 20.37 5.13 4.02
C GLY A 380 19.31 5.06 5.13
N PHE A 381 19.35 5.95 6.13
CA PHE A 381 18.34 6.01 7.19
C PHE A 381 17.07 6.72 6.68
N ASP A 382 16.00 5.98 6.59
CA ASP A 382 14.76 6.38 5.92
C ASP A 382 14.19 7.71 6.45
N ASP A 383 13.89 7.81 7.75
CA ASP A 383 13.26 9.01 8.34
C ASP A 383 14.18 10.22 8.33
N ALA A 384 15.49 10.01 8.50
CA ALA A 384 16.47 11.11 8.43
C ALA A 384 16.57 11.67 7.01
N ALA A 385 16.54 10.80 5.98
CA ALA A 385 16.52 11.21 4.58
C ALA A 385 15.23 11.97 4.25
N MET A 386 14.09 11.49 4.72
CA MET A 386 12.77 12.11 4.53
C MET A 386 12.72 13.50 5.18
N THR A 387 13.18 13.62 6.43
CA THR A 387 13.21 14.90 7.15
C THR A 387 14.09 15.90 6.43
N ALA A 388 15.28 15.50 5.99
CA ALA A 388 16.17 16.37 5.22
C ALA A 388 15.56 16.82 3.87
N PHE A 389 14.81 15.93 3.22
CA PHE A 389 14.05 16.29 2.02
C PHE A 389 12.96 17.31 2.34
N ALA A 390 12.17 17.06 3.41
CA ALA A 390 11.11 17.95 3.85
C ALA A 390 11.63 19.34 4.25
N SER A 391 12.79 19.42 4.90
CA SER A 391 13.44 20.70 5.25
C SER A 391 13.68 21.60 4.03
N ARG A 392 14.00 20.99 2.88
CA ARG A 392 14.18 21.74 1.62
C ARG A 392 12.89 21.99 0.88
N LEU A 393 11.88 21.14 1.08
CA LEU A 393 10.57 21.27 0.48
C LEU A 393 9.74 22.38 1.14
N LEU A 394 9.74 22.47 2.47
CA LEU A 394 8.94 23.41 3.25
C LEU A 394 9.00 24.86 2.75
N PRO A 395 10.17 25.47 2.48
CA PRO A 395 10.24 26.85 1.98
C PRO A 395 9.73 27.01 0.53
N GLN A 396 9.43 25.93 -0.18
CA GLN A 396 8.94 25.94 -1.55
C GLN A 396 7.41 25.75 -1.62
N LEU A 397 6.77 25.32 -0.51
CA LEU A 397 5.34 25.12 -0.44
C LEU A 397 4.59 26.47 -0.45
N ARG A 398 3.50 26.51 -1.20
CA ARG A 398 2.59 27.66 -1.21
C ARG A 398 1.63 27.57 -0.03
N GLU A 399 1.64 28.57 0.83
CA GLU A 399 0.66 28.62 1.94
C GLU A 399 -0.75 29.02 1.46
N PRO A 400 -1.82 28.45 2.01
CA PRO A 400 -1.78 27.33 2.96
C PRO A 400 -1.40 26.03 2.27
N PHE A 401 -0.66 25.16 2.99
CA PHE A 401 -0.28 23.84 2.50
C PHE A 401 -0.77 22.72 3.41
N PHE A 402 -0.95 21.55 2.82
CA PHE A 402 -1.10 20.27 3.49
C PHE A 402 0.05 19.36 3.10
N LEU A 403 0.91 19.03 4.06
CA LEU A 403 2.04 18.12 3.88
C LEU A 403 1.77 16.83 4.68
N GLU A 404 1.57 15.72 3.98
CA GLU A 404 1.56 14.39 4.58
C GLU A 404 2.95 13.77 4.49
N MET A 405 3.42 13.19 5.59
CA MET A 405 4.72 12.51 5.66
C MET A 405 4.54 11.16 6.32
N VAL A 406 5.13 10.12 5.73
CA VAL A 406 5.02 8.75 6.22
C VAL A 406 6.39 8.19 6.55
N THR A 407 6.63 7.92 7.83
CA THR A 407 7.92 7.41 8.30
C THR A 407 8.09 5.92 7.98
N MET A 408 9.32 5.41 8.05
CA MET A 408 9.63 4.03 7.71
C MET A 408 10.66 3.37 8.63
N THR A 409 11.40 4.13 9.42
CA THR A 409 12.51 3.59 10.24
C THR A 409 12.04 2.53 11.23
N MET A 410 10.84 2.67 11.79
CA MET A 410 10.28 1.71 12.75
C MET A 410 9.62 0.48 12.12
N HIS A 411 9.68 0.30 10.80
CA HIS A 411 9.24 -0.93 10.15
C HIS A 411 10.18 -2.09 10.47
N THR A 412 9.63 -3.27 10.76
CA THR A 412 10.42 -4.48 11.01
C THR A 412 11.24 -4.90 9.77
N PRO A 413 12.40 -5.60 9.93
CA PRO A 413 13.07 -6.04 11.16
C PRO A 413 13.94 -4.92 11.78
N TYR A 414 14.09 -4.94 13.11
CA TYR A 414 14.89 -3.97 13.88
C TYR A 414 16.35 -4.39 13.95
N THR A 415 17.03 -4.37 12.80
CA THR A 415 18.44 -4.78 12.69
C THR A 415 19.39 -3.62 13.04
N PRO A 416 20.64 -3.89 13.45
CA PRO A 416 21.59 -2.84 13.83
C PRO A 416 21.87 -1.78 12.76
N GLY A 417 21.65 -2.06 11.48
CA GLY A 417 21.85 -1.10 10.38
C GLY A 417 20.70 -0.10 10.16
N ARG A 418 19.61 -0.19 10.95
CA ARG A 418 18.43 0.70 10.80
C ARG A 418 18.62 2.08 11.41
N VAL A 419 19.56 2.22 12.32
CA VAL A 419 19.91 3.48 12.98
C VAL A 419 21.42 3.65 13.06
N PRO A 420 21.97 4.89 13.13
CA PRO A 420 23.38 5.10 13.37
C PRO A 420 23.84 4.42 14.66
N PRO A 421 25.08 3.89 14.75
CA PRO A 421 25.59 3.23 15.95
C PRO A 421 25.52 4.10 17.22
N SER A 422 25.63 5.42 17.06
CA SER A 422 25.50 6.39 18.17
C SER A 422 24.08 6.51 18.75
N TRP A 423 23.06 6.05 17.98
CA TRP A 423 21.64 6.10 18.35
C TRP A 423 21.15 4.80 19.00
N ILE A 424 21.96 3.73 18.92
CA ILE A 424 21.61 2.45 19.55
C ILE A 424 21.56 2.65 21.05
N LEU A 425 20.39 2.44 21.62
CA LEU A 425 20.18 2.45 23.07
C LEU A 425 20.96 1.29 23.69
N LYS A 426 21.76 1.60 24.70
CA LYS A 426 22.50 0.60 25.47
C LYS A 426 21.62 0.18 26.63
N SER A 427 21.41 -1.11 26.79
CA SER A 427 20.70 -1.67 27.94
C SER A 427 21.06 -3.13 28.10
N ASP A 428 21.37 -3.53 29.31
CA ASP A 428 21.64 -4.91 29.66
C ASP A 428 20.35 -5.69 29.98
N THR A 429 19.24 -4.98 30.18
CA THR A 429 17.94 -5.56 30.54
C THR A 429 17.04 -5.85 29.34
N LEU A 430 17.27 -5.17 28.20
CA LEU A 430 16.48 -5.34 27.00
C LEU A 430 17.10 -6.37 26.04
N ASN A 431 16.26 -7.20 25.42
CA ASN A 431 16.72 -8.04 24.33
C ASN A 431 17.08 -7.22 23.07
N ALA A 432 17.73 -7.83 22.10
CA ALA A 432 18.22 -7.14 20.90
C ALA A 432 17.08 -6.51 20.08
N GLU A 433 15.92 -7.16 20.02
CA GLU A 433 14.77 -6.68 19.25
C GLU A 433 14.11 -5.46 19.91
N ALA A 434 13.91 -5.50 21.22
CA ALA A 434 13.40 -4.35 21.99
C ALA A 434 14.33 -3.14 21.91
N ARG A 435 15.64 -3.35 22.04
CA ARG A 435 16.64 -2.30 21.84
C ARG A 435 16.60 -1.72 20.43
N GLY A 436 16.48 -2.60 19.44
CA GLY A 436 16.37 -2.18 18.04
C GLY A 436 15.15 -1.32 17.79
N TYR A 437 13.97 -1.76 18.25
CA TYR A 437 12.73 -0.99 18.12
C TYR A 437 12.84 0.37 18.81
N LEU A 438 13.20 0.42 20.08
CA LEU A 438 13.32 1.66 20.85
C LEU A 438 14.40 2.60 20.30
N SER A 439 15.46 2.06 19.70
CA SER A 439 16.46 2.87 19.00
C SER A 439 15.89 3.51 17.72
N CYS A 440 15.04 2.77 16.99
CA CYS A 440 14.29 3.33 15.86
C CYS A 440 13.32 4.42 16.30
N VAL A 441 12.57 4.18 17.40
CA VAL A 441 11.68 5.19 18.00
C VAL A 441 12.45 6.46 18.35
N HIS A 442 13.63 6.33 18.98
CA HIS A 442 14.47 7.47 19.36
C HIS A 442 14.98 8.26 18.14
N LEU A 443 15.35 7.59 17.05
CA LEU A 443 15.73 8.26 15.80
C LEU A 443 14.54 9.01 15.19
N THR A 444 13.39 8.38 15.08
CA THR A 444 12.17 9.00 14.54
C THR A 444 11.73 10.19 15.39
N ASP A 445 11.79 10.11 16.72
CA ASP A 445 11.54 11.23 17.64
C ASP A 445 12.46 12.42 17.35
N SER A 446 13.74 12.16 17.11
CA SER A 446 14.70 13.21 16.73
C SER A 446 14.39 13.82 15.36
N CYS A 447 13.94 13.02 14.39
CA CYS A 447 13.50 13.51 13.08
C CYS A 447 12.26 14.42 13.21
N ILE A 448 11.33 14.07 14.11
CA ILE A 448 10.18 14.92 14.44
C ILE A 448 10.67 16.25 15.03
N GLY A 449 11.65 16.22 15.94
CA GLY A 449 12.25 17.42 16.50
C GLY A 449 12.85 18.33 15.43
N ALA A 450 13.62 17.76 14.52
CA ALA A 450 14.21 18.51 13.41
C ALA A 450 13.15 19.17 12.51
N LEU A 451 12.06 18.49 12.22
CA LEU A 451 10.92 19.04 11.46
C LEU A 451 10.28 20.23 12.18
N LEU A 452 10.07 20.12 13.50
CA LEU A 452 9.51 21.20 14.32
C LEU A 452 10.46 22.41 14.37
N ASP A 453 11.77 22.17 14.49
CA ASP A 453 12.80 23.20 14.46
C ASP A 453 12.83 23.91 13.10
N ASP A 454 12.69 23.20 12.00
CA ASP A 454 12.60 23.78 10.66
C ASP A 454 11.37 24.69 10.51
N LEU A 455 10.20 24.25 10.98
CA LEU A 455 8.99 25.08 11.00
C LEU A 455 9.22 26.36 11.83
N GLN A 456 9.91 26.25 12.95
CA GLN A 456 10.25 27.41 13.80
C GLN A 456 11.23 28.35 13.09
N HIS A 457 12.31 27.84 12.50
CA HIS A 457 13.32 28.65 11.81
C HIS A 457 12.76 29.37 10.56
N LEU A 458 11.83 28.71 9.86
CA LEU A 458 11.13 29.29 8.71
C LEU A 458 10.01 30.27 9.11
N GLY A 459 9.75 30.44 10.41
CA GLY A 459 8.66 31.28 10.91
C GLY A 459 7.27 30.71 10.59
N LEU A 460 7.16 29.41 10.30
CA LEU A 460 5.90 28.72 9.97
C LEU A 460 5.18 28.17 11.20
N ALA A 461 5.88 27.94 12.33
CA ALA A 461 5.36 27.23 13.49
C ALA A 461 4.03 27.80 14.03
N GLN A 462 3.89 29.14 14.09
CA GLN A 462 2.69 29.82 14.63
C GLN A 462 1.45 29.66 13.75
N ARG A 463 1.60 29.24 12.50
CA ARG A 463 0.52 29.10 11.54
C ARG A 463 0.45 27.68 10.92
N THR A 464 1.10 26.72 11.58
CA THR A 464 1.10 25.32 11.17
C THR A 464 0.56 24.46 12.30
N VAL A 465 -0.41 23.63 11.99
CA VAL A 465 -0.85 22.53 12.84
C VAL A 465 -0.02 21.31 12.46
N VAL A 466 0.56 20.63 13.45
CA VAL A 466 1.32 19.40 13.27
C VAL A 466 0.57 18.27 13.97
N ALA A 467 -0.02 17.37 13.19
CA ALA A 467 -0.68 16.17 13.67
C ALA A 467 0.27 14.97 13.54
N ILE A 468 0.61 14.36 14.67
CA ILE A 468 1.44 13.16 14.76
C ILE A 468 0.52 12.02 15.14
N VAL A 469 0.39 11.05 14.23
CA VAL A 469 -0.44 9.85 14.39
C VAL A 469 0.41 8.62 14.08
N SER A 470 -0.04 7.44 14.53
CA SER A 470 0.58 6.19 14.12
C SER A 470 -0.35 5.43 13.17
N ASP A 471 0.23 4.64 12.28
CA ASP A 471 -0.54 3.78 11.38
C ASP A 471 -1.16 2.59 12.11
N HIS A 472 -0.39 1.87 12.88
CA HIS A 472 -0.84 0.72 13.70
C HIS A 472 0.18 0.40 14.80
N THR A 473 -0.14 -0.56 15.64
CA THR A 473 0.83 -1.10 16.60
C THR A 473 1.83 -2.01 15.88
N GLN A 474 2.99 -2.18 16.48
CA GLN A 474 4.01 -3.09 15.97
C GLN A 474 3.45 -4.52 15.81
N VAL A 475 3.57 -5.09 14.62
CA VAL A 475 2.93 -6.36 14.22
C VAL A 475 3.42 -7.56 15.04
N TYR A 476 4.62 -7.48 15.63
CA TYR A 476 5.25 -8.57 16.38
C TYR A 476 5.47 -8.22 17.87
N LEU A 477 4.49 -7.59 18.51
CA LEU A 477 4.55 -7.20 19.93
C LEU A 477 5.01 -8.35 20.85
N ASN A 478 4.69 -9.60 20.50
CA ASN A 478 5.13 -10.80 21.22
C ASN A 478 6.65 -10.99 21.23
N ARG A 479 7.38 -10.38 20.30
CA ARG A 479 8.84 -10.43 20.23
C ARG A 479 9.51 -9.30 21.02
N VAL A 480 8.83 -8.17 21.19
CA VAL A 480 9.28 -7.05 22.03
C VAL A 480 9.11 -7.37 23.53
N LYS A 481 8.47 -8.47 23.88
CA LYS A 481 8.31 -9.02 25.26
C LYS A 481 9.59 -9.35 26.03
N GLY A 482 10.74 -8.89 25.62
CA GLY A 482 11.93 -8.88 26.47
C GLY A 482 12.05 -7.65 27.36
N LEU A 483 11.04 -6.80 27.39
CA LEU A 483 10.80 -5.85 28.48
C LEU A 483 10.26 -6.69 29.65
N THR A 484 11.11 -7.00 30.59
CA THR A 484 10.99 -8.06 31.60
C THR A 484 9.75 -7.97 32.49
N ASP A 485 9.05 -6.85 32.54
CA ASP A 485 7.85 -6.62 33.35
C ASP A 485 6.63 -6.11 32.54
N TYR A 486 6.75 -6.05 31.19
CA TYR A 486 5.69 -5.54 30.34
C TYR A 486 4.70 -6.66 30.02
N GLN A 487 3.63 -6.74 30.76
CA GLN A 487 2.47 -7.54 30.41
C GLN A 487 1.61 -6.70 29.45
N ALA A 488 1.39 -7.20 28.24
CA ALA A 488 0.48 -6.57 27.31
C ALA A 488 -0.90 -6.40 27.95
N THR A 489 -1.17 -5.22 28.47
CA THR A 489 -2.49 -4.81 28.93
C THR A 489 -3.25 -4.21 27.75
N PRO A 490 -4.57 -4.01 27.81
CA PRO A 490 -5.30 -3.26 26.78
C PRO A 490 -4.69 -1.88 26.49
N ASP A 491 -4.07 -1.24 27.48
CA ASP A 491 -3.38 0.05 27.35
C ASP A 491 -2.14 -0.04 26.42
N ASP A 492 -1.57 -1.24 26.28
CA ASP A 492 -0.41 -1.50 25.43
C ASP A 492 -0.75 -1.57 23.94
N TRP A 493 -2.01 -1.65 23.59
CA TRP A 493 -2.53 -1.68 22.22
C TRP A 493 -2.81 -0.29 21.65
N GLY A 494 -2.61 0.76 22.46
CA GLY A 494 -2.82 2.14 22.09
C GLY A 494 -1.70 2.69 21.20
N ILE A 495 -2.12 3.47 20.23
CA ILE A 495 -1.26 4.37 19.45
C ILE A 495 -1.60 5.81 19.84
N PRO A 496 -0.65 6.77 19.74
CA PRO A 496 -0.91 8.14 20.14
C PRO A 496 -1.59 8.96 19.03
N LEU A 497 -2.39 9.96 19.45
CA LEU A 497 -2.72 11.13 18.68
C LEU A 497 -2.13 12.34 19.40
N ILE A 498 -1.24 13.09 18.75
CA ILE A 498 -0.68 14.34 19.23
C ILE A 498 -0.93 15.40 18.16
N VAL A 499 -1.64 16.47 18.48
CA VAL A 499 -1.86 17.59 17.56
C VAL A 499 -1.34 18.86 18.18
N ALA A 500 -0.23 19.35 17.69
CA ALA A 500 0.44 20.57 18.17
C ALA A 500 0.09 21.78 17.31
N GLY A 501 0.23 22.98 17.85
CA GLY A 501 -0.11 24.23 17.16
C GLY A 501 -1.62 24.53 17.17
N CYS A 502 -2.37 23.94 18.12
CA CYS A 502 -3.81 24.13 18.27
C CYS A 502 -4.16 25.40 19.07
N ASP A 503 -5.37 25.89 18.88
CA ASP A 503 -5.94 26.94 19.76
C ASP A 503 -6.46 26.38 21.09
N THR A 504 -6.54 25.04 21.21
CA THR A 504 -7.10 24.30 22.32
C THR A 504 -6.03 23.37 22.90
N THR A 505 -5.96 23.31 24.23
CA THR A 505 -5.17 22.30 24.95
C THR A 505 -6.13 21.25 25.49
N LEU A 506 -5.90 19.98 25.14
CA LEU A 506 -6.74 18.86 25.57
C LEU A 506 -5.89 17.64 25.88
N ARG A 507 -6.10 17.06 27.05
CA ARG A 507 -5.59 15.72 27.42
C ARG A 507 -6.78 14.77 27.44
N TYR A 508 -6.84 13.83 26.51
CA TYR A 508 -7.99 12.95 26.30
C TYR A 508 -7.65 11.51 26.72
N PRO A 509 -7.95 11.12 27.95
CA PRO A 509 -7.50 9.83 28.49
C PRO A 509 -8.36 8.63 28.04
N SER A 510 -9.53 8.87 27.47
CA SER A 510 -10.44 7.80 27.04
C SER A 510 -9.99 7.16 25.72
N VAL A 511 -10.43 5.93 25.47
CA VAL A 511 -10.18 5.23 24.21
C VAL A 511 -10.98 5.88 23.08
N ILE A 512 -10.31 6.13 21.97
CA ILE A 512 -10.90 6.60 20.71
C ILE A 512 -10.48 5.68 19.55
N GLY A 513 -11.17 5.75 18.41
CA GLY A 513 -10.77 5.03 17.20
C GLY A 513 -9.91 5.90 16.28
N GLN A 514 -9.13 5.29 15.38
CA GLN A 514 -8.42 6.04 14.34
C GLN A 514 -9.39 6.87 13.48
N VAL A 515 -10.59 6.38 13.25
CA VAL A 515 -11.63 7.08 12.46
C VAL A 515 -12.08 8.40 13.08
N ASP A 516 -11.87 8.58 14.40
CA ASP A 516 -12.21 9.80 15.12
C ASP A 516 -11.19 10.94 14.89
N VAL A 517 -10.03 10.61 14.32
CA VAL A 517 -8.96 11.59 14.03
C VAL A 517 -9.40 12.52 12.89
N PHE A 518 -9.97 12.00 11.82
CA PHE A 518 -10.41 12.81 10.66
C PHE A 518 -11.34 13.96 11.07
N PRO A 519 -12.49 13.74 11.74
CA PRO A 519 -13.37 14.84 12.17
C PRO A 519 -12.70 15.75 13.22
N THR A 520 -11.80 15.22 14.04
CA THR A 520 -11.03 16.04 14.99
C THR A 520 -10.09 17.01 14.26
N LEU A 521 -9.42 16.56 13.21
CA LEU A 521 -8.57 17.43 12.39
C LEU A 521 -9.39 18.48 11.64
N LEU A 522 -10.58 18.13 11.13
CA LEU A 522 -11.47 19.14 10.50
C LEU A 522 -11.83 20.26 11.49
N ASP A 523 -12.12 19.93 12.74
CA ASP A 523 -12.40 20.92 13.78
C ASP A 523 -11.18 21.77 14.12
N VAL A 524 -10.01 21.15 14.28
CA VAL A 524 -8.75 21.86 14.57
C VAL A 524 -8.38 22.81 13.43
N MET A 525 -8.63 22.42 12.17
CA MET A 525 -8.32 23.21 10.98
C MET A 525 -9.42 24.25 10.64
N GLY A 526 -10.52 24.26 11.37
CA GLY A 526 -11.61 25.23 11.16
C GLY A 526 -12.46 24.96 9.90
N VAL A 527 -12.52 23.72 9.45
CA VAL A 527 -13.25 23.33 8.24
C VAL A 527 -14.74 23.21 8.52
N ASN A 528 -15.50 24.22 8.12
CA ASN A 528 -16.96 24.29 8.34
C ASN A 528 -17.77 23.88 7.11
N HIS A 529 -17.30 24.27 5.92
CA HIS A 529 -18.03 24.17 4.65
C HIS A 529 -18.08 22.77 4.06
N TYR A 530 -17.20 21.86 4.52
CA TYR A 530 -17.14 20.50 3.98
C TYR A 530 -18.25 19.63 4.56
N GLY A 531 -19.14 19.12 3.71
CA GLY A 531 -20.32 18.37 4.14
C GLY A 531 -19.98 17.04 4.82
N TRP A 532 -18.91 16.38 4.38
CA TRP A 532 -18.44 15.12 4.95
C TRP A 532 -17.64 15.36 6.24
N LYS A 533 -18.03 14.71 7.33
CA LYS A 533 -17.33 14.78 8.62
C LYS A 533 -16.68 13.47 9.05
N GLY A 534 -16.69 12.45 8.17
CA GLY A 534 -16.22 11.09 8.49
C GLY A 534 -17.28 10.23 9.17
N LEU A 535 -16.94 8.97 9.39
CA LEU A 535 -17.76 8.01 10.14
C LEU A 535 -17.49 8.03 11.65
N GLY A 536 -16.40 8.68 12.06
CA GLY A 536 -16.03 8.87 13.46
C GLY A 536 -16.60 10.13 14.06
N TYR A 537 -16.20 10.42 15.28
CA TYR A 537 -16.64 11.57 16.05
C TYR A 537 -15.46 12.42 16.51
N SER A 538 -15.52 13.72 16.30
CA SER A 538 -14.53 14.64 16.83
C SER A 538 -14.52 14.61 18.36
N ILE A 539 -13.35 14.34 18.95
CA ILE A 539 -13.15 14.32 20.41
C ILE A 539 -13.29 15.69 21.06
N LEU A 540 -13.32 16.75 20.23
CA LEU A 540 -13.58 18.11 20.71
C LEU A 540 -15.08 18.35 20.94
N ARG A 541 -15.95 17.56 20.30
CA ARG A 541 -17.41 17.73 20.34
C ARG A 541 -18.13 16.64 21.11
N TYR A 542 -17.62 15.42 21.04
CA TYR A 542 -18.33 14.25 21.52
C TYR A 542 -17.52 13.52 22.60
N PRO A 543 -18.18 12.98 23.62
CA PRO A 543 -17.51 12.21 24.69
C PRO A 543 -17.22 10.77 24.20
N VAL A 544 -16.30 10.61 23.27
CA VAL A 544 -15.86 9.30 22.79
C VAL A 544 -15.11 8.59 23.91
N ALA A 545 -15.47 7.36 24.25
CA ALA A 545 -14.83 6.61 25.34
C ALA A 545 -14.58 5.14 24.98
N GLY A 546 -14.77 4.76 23.72
CA GLY A 546 -14.51 3.44 23.21
C GLY A 546 -14.53 3.40 21.70
N ALA A 547 -13.95 2.34 21.14
CA ALA A 547 -13.90 2.11 19.70
C ALA A 547 -14.11 0.62 19.36
N ILE A 548 -14.48 0.33 18.12
CA ILE A 548 -14.72 -1.03 17.65
C ILE A 548 -13.46 -1.60 17.01
N GLN A 549 -12.99 -2.72 17.56
CA GLN A 549 -11.85 -3.46 17.02
C GLN A 549 -12.26 -4.24 15.74
N PRO A 550 -11.52 -4.13 14.63
CA PRO A 550 -11.89 -4.76 13.36
C PRO A 550 -11.91 -6.29 13.41
N ARG A 551 -11.02 -6.90 14.20
CA ARG A 551 -10.80 -8.35 14.19
C ARG A 551 -12.02 -9.16 14.62
N ASN A 552 -12.69 -8.74 15.69
CA ASN A 552 -13.82 -9.47 16.31
C ASN A 552 -15.03 -8.61 16.62
N MET A 553 -15.02 -7.33 16.21
CA MET A 553 -16.08 -6.35 16.45
C MET A 553 -16.37 -6.11 17.93
N SER A 554 -15.41 -6.38 18.82
CA SER A 554 -15.53 -6.03 20.24
C SER A 554 -15.29 -4.54 20.47
N VAL A 555 -15.88 -4.02 21.53
CA VAL A 555 -15.59 -2.68 22.04
C VAL A 555 -14.30 -2.73 22.85
N ILE A 556 -13.38 -1.82 22.59
CA ILE A 556 -12.23 -1.52 23.45
C ILE A 556 -12.51 -0.17 24.10
N GLY A 557 -12.29 -0.06 25.41
CA GLY A 557 -12.76 1.06 26.22
C GLY A 557 -14.21 0.90 26.66
N ASP A 558 -14.90 1.99 26.92
CA ASP A 558 -16.26 2.00 27.45
C ASP A 558 -17.32 1.97 26.34
N SER A 559 -18.40 1.24 26.57
CA SER A 559 -19.59 1.34 25.71
C SER A 559 -20.36 2.60 26.04
N THR A 560 -20.61 3.43 25.03
CA THR A 560 -21.34 4.69 25.14
C THR A 560 -22.58 4.70 24.24
N ALA A 561 -23.32 5.80 24.25
CA ALA A 561 -24.41 6.02 23.30
C ALA A 561 -23.94 6.05 21.83
N LEU A 562 -22.64 6.26 21.58
CA LEU A 562 -22.03 6.27 20.25
C LEU A 562 -21.71 4.84 19.72
N THR A 563 -21.62 3.84 20.60
CA THR A 563 -21.22 2.47 20.27
C THR A 563 -22.09 1.81 19.17
N PRO A 564 -23.42 1.96 19.12
CA PRO A 564 -24.22 1.42 18.03
C PRO A 564 -23.81 1.97 16.66
N HIS A 565 -23.62 3.28 16.53
CA HIS A 565 -23.14 3.93 15.31
C HIS A 565 -21.73 3.45 14.94
N GLN A 566 -20.79 3.44 15.89
CA GLN A 566 -19.41 2.98 15.67
C GLN A 566 -19.37 1.54 15.11
N ARG A 567 -20.31 0.68 15.52
CA ARG A 567 -20.42 -0.68 15.00
C ARG A 567 -21.00 -0.71 13.58
N GLN A 568 -22.07 0.04 13.35
CA GLN A 568 -22.70 0.17 12.03
C GLN A 568 -21.76 0.82 11.00
N ALA A 569 -20.91 1.75 11.43
CA ALA A 569 -19.95 2.45 10.59
C ALA A 569 -19.05 1.48 9.78
N TRP A 570 -18.72 0.30 10.32
CA TRP A 570 -17.97 -0.72 9.59
C TRP A 570 -18.74 -1.29 8.40
N ASP A 571 -20.03 -1.58 8.59
CA ASP A 571 -20.87 -2.15 7.53
C ASP A 571 -21.16 -1.09 6.45
N TYR A 572 -21.46 0.14 6.85
CA TYR A 572 -21.74 1.23 5.93
C TYR A 572 -20.48 1.75 5.22
N SER A 573 -19.33 1.75 5.88
CA SER A 573 -18.04 2.01 5.21
C SER A 573 -17.78 0.99 4.10
N ARG A 574 -18.03 -0.29 4.37
CA ARG A 574 -17.93 -1.33 3.36
C ARG A 574 -18.87 -1.07 2.18
N LEU A 575 -20.14 -0.75 2.43
CA LEU A 575 -21.08 -0.40 1.37
C LEU A 575 -20.59 0.82 0.59
N PHE A 576 -20.09 1.85 1.29
CA PHE A 576 -19.52 3.03 0.70
C PHE A 576 -18.37 2.73 -0.26
N ILE A 577 -17.41 1.90 0.16
CA ILE A 577 -16.25 1.50 -0.66
C ILE A 577 -16.69 0.71 -1.89
N LEU A 578 -17.69 -0.16 -1.75
CA LEU A 578 -18.19 -1.00 -2.84
C LEU A 578 -19.10 -0.26 -3.82
N ASP A 579 -19.71 0.86 -3.42
CA ASP A 579 -20.55 1.67 -4.32
C ASP A 579 -19.68 2.52 -5.26
N ARG A 580 -19.53 2.07 -6.49
CA ARG A 580 -18.76 2.76 -7.54
C ARG A 580 -19.60 3.72 -8.38
N HIS A 581 -20.90 3.83 -8.13
CA HIS A 581 -21.80 4.65 -8.92
C HIS A 581 -22.16 5.97 -8.20
N ASN A 582 -21.83 7.08 -8.85
CA ASN A 582 -22.30 8.44 -8.58
C ASN A 582 -22.21 8.91 -7.11
N ARG A 583 -21.07 9.46 -6.75
CA ARG A 583 -20.91 10.19 -5.49
C ARG A 583 -20.58 11.65 -5.79
N SER A 584 -21.62 12.46 -5.92
CA SER A 584 -21.50 13.91 -5.76
C SER A 584 -21.73 14.22 -4.28
N TYR A 585 -20.67 14.47 -3.53
CA TYR A 585 -20.72 15.00 -2.17
C TYR A 585 -20.55 16.51 -2.18
#